data_313817bc17866eb3944f3cd078ac4436
#
_entry.id   313817bc17866eb3944f3cd078ac4436
#
_cell.length_a   1.000
_cell.length_b   1.000
_cell.length_c   1.000
_cell.angle_alpha   90.00
_cell.angle_beta   90.00
_cell.angle_gamma   90.00
#
_symmetry.space_group_name_H-M   'P 1'
#
loop_
_entity.id
_entity.type
_entity.pdbx_description
1 polymer ?
#
loop_
_entity_poly.entity_id
_entity_poly.type
_entity_poly.pdbx_seq_one_letter_code
_entity_poly.pdbx_strand_id
1 'polypeptide(L)'
;KCLKNKVEIENIRKAQIKDSVAHVRFMKWLKENVGKMTITEMSASDKLDEFRVEMGNFIRPSFGPISSYGAHSAMCHYSSTPETNVELKEGELFLTDTGAGFYEGSTDITRTYALGEVPQFMKDHFTLVAMSNLRLANAKFLKGCTGMNLDVLARQPFWERGLNFNHGTGHGVGYLLNIHEG
;
A
#
# COMPACT_ATOMS: atom_id res chain seq x y z
N LYS A 1 2.02 4.79 -23.66
CA LYS A 1 2.69 4.05 -22.59
C LYS A 1 1.70 3.54 -21.53
N CYS A 2 0.68 4.33 -21.17
CA CYS A 2 -0.32 3.92 -20.16
C CYS A 2 -1.19 2.74 -20.61
N LEU A 3 -1.43 2.57 -21.91
CA LEU A 3 -2.14 1.40 -22.45
C LEU A 3 -1.19 0.21 -22.55
N LYS A 4 -1.49 -0.83 -21.76
CA LYS A 4 -0.74 -2.08 -21.75
C LYS A 4 -1.24 -3.02 -22.84
N ASN A 5 -0.33 -3.70 -23.53
CA ASN A 5 -0.66 -4.75 -24.46
C ASN A 5 -1.07 -6.04 -23.72
N LYS A 6 -1.53 -7.05 -24.46
CA LYS A 6 -2.03 -8.30 -23.86
C LYS A 6 -0.98 -9.04 -23.05
N VAL A 7 0.28 -9.02 -23.48
CA VAL A 7 1.38 -9.70 -22.79
C VAL A 7 1.71 -8.99 -21.48
N GLU A 8 1.80 -7.66 -21.51
CA GLU A 8 2.01 -6.83 -20.32
C GLU A 8 0.89 -7.03 -19.29
N ILE A 9 -0.38 -7.03 -19.75
CA ILE A 9 -1.54 -7.26 -18.86
C ILE A 9 -1.44 -8.61 -18.16
N GLU A 10 -1.14 -9.68 -18.91
CA GLU A 10 -1.02 -11.02 -18.34
C GLU A 10 0.14 -11.10 -17.34
N ASN A 11 1.25 -10.50 -17.66
CA ASN A 11 2.43 -10.49 -16.80
C ASN A 11 2.20 -9.64 -15.54
N ILE A 12 1.60 -8.45 -15.63
CA ILE A 12 1.25 -7.66 -14.44
C ILE A 12 0.32 -8.44 -13.50
N ARG A 13 -0.63 -9.22 -14.04
CA ARG A 13 -1.48 -10.08 -13.21
C ARG A 13 -0.67 -11.13 -12.44
N LYS A 14 0.35 -11.72 -13.08
CA LYS A 14 1.26 -12.68 -12.42
C LYS A 14 2.09 -11.99 -11.33
N ALA A 15 2.66 -10.82 -11.63
CA ALA A 15 3.40 -10.02 -10.66
C ALA A 15 2.54 -9.67 -9.45
N GLN A 16 1.30 -9.22 -9.70
CA GLN A 16 0.35 -8.87 -8.63
C GLN A 16 0.01 -10.06 -7.74
N ILE A 17 -0.14 -11.26 -8.30
CA ILE A 17 -0.38 -12.49 -7.51
C ILE A 17 0.84 -12.79 -6.63
N LYS A 18 2.06 -12.73 -7.18
CA LYS A 18 3.29 -12.96 -6.43
C LYS A 18 3.41 -12.01 -5.24
N ASP A 19 3.25 -10.72 -5.49
CA ASP A 19 3.37 -9.71 -4.42
C ASP A 19 2.25 -9.84 -3.41
N SER A 20 1.02 -10.16 -3.83
CA SER A 20 -0.09 -10.42 -2.92
C SER A 20 0.19 -11.60 -1.98
N VAL A 21 0.81 -12.67 -2.48
CA VAL A 21 1.23 -13.81 -1.65
C VAL A 21 2.31 -13.39 -0.66
N ALA A 22 3.31 -12.60 -1.09
CA ALA A 22 4.34 -12.06 -0.20
C ALA A 22 3.72 -11.21 0.93
N HIS A 23 2.77 -10.34 0.61
CA HIS A 23 2.03 -9.54 1.60
C HIS A 23 1.21 -10.37 2.59
N VAL A 24 0.53 -11.43 2.14
CA VAL A 24 -0.21 -12.32 3.04
C VAL A 24 0.73 -13.05 3.99
N ARG A 25 1.87 -13.52 3.50
CA ARG A 25 2.91 -14.16 4.33
C ARG A 25 3.50 -13.17 5.33
N PHE A 26 3.78 -11.95 4.87
CA PHE A 26 4.25 -10.87 5.72
C PHE A 26 3.24 -10.52 6.82
N MET A 27 1.96 -10.36 6.47
CA MET A 27 0.89 -10.08 7.45
C MET A 27 0.82 -11.16 8.53
N LYS A 28 0.90 -12.43 8.13
CA LYS A 28 0.93 -13.55 9.09
C LYS A 28 2.14 -13.43 10.00
N TRP A 29 3.34 -13.31 9.43
CA TRP A 29 4.58 -13.19 10.19
C TRP A 29 4.54 -12.00 11.15
N LEU A 30 4.10 -10.83 10.69
CA LEU A 30 4.01 -9.62 11.50
C LEU A 30 3.10 -9.83 12.73
N LYS A 31 1.90 -10.36 12.52
CA LYS A 31 0.93 -10.61 13.60
C LYS A 31 1.38 -11.68 14.60
N GLU A 32 2.17 -12.64 14.16
CA GLU A 32 2.71 -13.71 15.02
C GLU A 32 3.91 -13.24 15.86
N ASN A 33 4.62 -12.20 15.44
CA ASN A 33 5.92 -11.82 16.02
C ASN A 33 5.94 -10.44 16.70
N VAL A 34 5.02 -9.53 16.36
CA VAL A 34 4.94 -8.23 17.04
C VAL A 34 4.71 -8.45 18.53
N GLY A 35 5.45 -7.72 19.37
CA GLY A 35 5.45 -7.90 20.83
C GLY A 35 6.25 -9.11 21.36
N LYS A 36 6.75 -9.98 20.47
CA LYS A 36 7.57 -11.16 20.87
C LYS A 36 9.05 -11.00 20.48
N MET A 37 9.32 -10.20 19.48
CA MET A 37 10.67 -9.83 19.04
C MET A 37 10.69 -8.37 18.63
N THR A 38 11.86 -7.76 18.61
CA THR A 38 12.02 -6.39 18.12
C THR A 38 11.82 -6.37 16.61
N ILE A 39 10.78 -5.66 16.16
CA ILE A 39 10.49 -5.38 14.76
C ILE A 39 10.43 -3.86 14.63
N THR A 40 11.16 -3.30 13.69
CA THR A 40 11.16 -1.87 13.40
C THR A 40 10.55 -1.60 12.03
N GLU A 41 10.25 -0.34 11.71
CA GLU A 41 9.77 0.06 10.38
C GLU A 41 10.70 -0.45 9.27
N MET A 42 12.02 -0.29 9.44
CA MET A 42 13.02 -0.75 8.46
C MET A 42 13.06 -2.28 8.38
N SER A 43 13.15 -2.98 9.52
CA SER A 43 13.22 -4.44 9.51
C SER A 43 11.94 -5.10 9.01
N ALA A 44 10.79 -4.45 9.18
CA ALA A 44 9.53 -4.91 8.62
C ALA A 44 9.53 -4.79 7.08
N SER A 45 10.05 -3.69 6.54
CA SER A 45 10.22 -3.49 5.09
C SER A 45 11.16 -4.55 4.50
N ASP A 46 12.32 -4.76 5.13
CA ASP A 46 13.29 -5.78 4.69
C ASP A 46 12.66 -7.18 4.69
N LYS A 47 11.87 -7.50 5.71
CA LYS A 47 11.17 -8.78 5.82
C LYS A 47 10.15 -9.01 4.71
N LEU A 48 9.45 -7.97 4.30
CA LEU A 48 8.53 -8.06 3.15
C LEU A 48 9.30 -8.36 1.86
N ASP A 49 10.45 -7.71 1.66
CA ASP A 49 11.29 -7.97 0.48
C ASP A 49 11.90 -9.39 0.49
N GLU A 50 12.24 -9.95 1.67
CA GLU A 50 12.61 -11.37 1.76
C GLU A 50 11.50 -12.29 1.21
N PHE A 51 10.24 -12.05 1.58
CA PHE A 51 9.12 -12.82 1.03
C PHE A 51 8.93 -12.61 -0.48
N ARG A 52 9.22 -11.41 -1.00
CA ARG A 52 9.21 -11.12 -2.45
C ARG A 52 10.29 -11.90 -3.19
N VAL A 53 11.50 -11.96 -2.63
CA VAL A 53 12.61 -12.76 -3.19
C VAL A 53 12.21 -14.23 -3.31
N GLU A 54 11.55 -14.79 -2.30
CA GLU A 54 11.08 -16.18 -2.32
C GLU A 54 10.03 -16.47 -3.41
N MET A 55 9.35 -15.43 -3.93
CA MET A 55 8.39 -15.61 -5.04
C MET A 55 9.10 -15.81 -6.40
N GLY A 56 10.41 -15.62 -6.46
CA GLY A 56 11.21 -15.73 -7.68
C GLY A 56 11.02 -14.57 -8.65
N ASN A 57 12.07 -14.27 -9.41
CA ASN A 57 12.10 -13.18 -10.40
C ASN A 57 11.97 -11.77 -9.81
N PHE A 58 12.15 -11.60 -8.50
CA PHE A 58 12.23 -10.28 -7.87
C PHE A 58 13.53 -9.60 -8.26
N ILE A 59 13.44 -8.37 -8.74
CA ILE A 59 14.59 -7.56 -9.19
C ILE A 59 14.95 -6.54 -8.12
N ARG A 60 13.95 -5.77 -7.67
CA ARG A 60 14.10 -4.66 -6.72
C ARG A 60 12.71 -4.16 -6.29
N PRO A 61 12.60 -3.33 -5.25
CA PRO A 61 11.40 -2.53 -5.03
C PRO A 61 11.06 -1.68 -6.26
N SER A 62 9.79 -1.51 -6.57
CA SER A 62 9.32 -0.67 -7.69
C SER A 62 9.44 0.83 -7.39
N PHE A 63 9.48 1.18 -6.11
CA PHE A 63 9.74 2.53 -5.57
C PHE A 63 10.30 2.42 -4.15
N GLY A 64 10.76 3.55 -3.59
CA GLY A 64 11.23 3.60 -2.21
C GLY A 64 10.11 3.22 -1.23
N PRO A 65 10.30 2.19 -0.39
CA PRO A 65 9.23 1.69 0.47
C PRO A 65 8.83 2.72 1.52
N ILE A 66 7.53 2.84 1.76
CA ILE A 66 6.95 3.53 2.90
C ILE A 66 6.57 2.44 3.90
N SER A 67 7.23 2.44 5.05
CA SER A 67 6.99 1.54 6.17
C SER A 67 6.86 2.42 7.40
N SER A 68 5.64 2.68 7.84
CA SER A 68 5.33 3.75 8.79
C SER A 68 4.43 3.29 9.92
N TYR A 69 4.86 3.57 11.14
CA TYR A 69 4.17 3.18 12.36
C TYR A 69 3.55 4.39 13.05
N GLY A 70 2.29 4.29 13.47
CA GLY A 70 1.61 5.32 14.24
C GLY A 70 1.65 6.68 13.55
N ALA A 71 2.16 7.69 14.22
CA ALA A 71 2.21 9.07 13.74
C ALA A 71 3.01 9.26 12.44
N HIS A 72 3.99 8.41 12.14
CA HIS A 72 4.73 8.47 10.89
C HIS A 72 3.83 8.23 9.67
N SER A 73 2.75 7.48 9.82
CA SER A 73 1.78 7.23 8.76
C SER A 73 1.00 8.46 8.31
N ALA A 74 1.05 9.55 9.06
CA ALA A 74 0.45 10.82 8.66
C ALA A 74 1.27 11.60 7.61
N MET A 75 2.51 11.20 7.39
CA MET A 75 3.41 11.80 6.39
C MET A 75 3.32 11.03 5.08
N CYS A 76 2.76 11.65 4.03
CA CYS A 76 2.48 11.03 2.72
C CYS A 76 3.77 10.57 2.13
N HIS A 77 4.73 10.41 2.05
CA HIS A 77 5.99 9.94 1.47
C HIS A 77 7.06 9.81 2.56
N TYR A 78 6.62 9.29 3.72
CA TYR A 78 7.55 8.99 4.79
C TYR A 78 8.61 7.98 4.33
N SER A 79 9.85 8.20 4.74
CA SER A 79 10.94 7.27 4.56
C SER A 79 11.66 7.08 5.88
N SER A 80 11.67 5.87 6.39
CA SER A 80 12.40 5.54 7.61
C SER A 80 13.90 5.67 7.37
N THR A 81 14.58 6.33 8.32
CA THR A 81 16.05 6.40 8.38
C THR A 81 16.52 5.78 9.69
N PRO A 82 17.81 5.46 9.84
CA PRO A 82 18.31 4.96 11.13
C PRO A 82 17.95 5.85 12.33
N GLU A 83 17.84 7.17 12.13
CA GLU A 83 17.53 8.16 13.17
C GLU A 83 16.01 8.22 13.50
N THR A 84 15.17 7.94 12.52
CA THR A 84 13.70 8.01 12.68
C THR A 84 13.05 6.65 12.88
N ASN A 85 13.80 5.58 12.66
CA ASN A 85 13.32 4.20 12.75
C ASN A 85 12.80 3.87 14.14
N VAL A 86 11.56 3.43 14.24
CA VAL A 86 10.91 3.09 15.51
C VAL A 86 10.51 1.63 15.56
N GLU A 87 10.40 1.11 16.77
CA GLU A 87 9.92 -0.24 17.04
C GLU A 87 8.39 -0.30 16.94
N LEU A 88 7.87 -1.31 16.26
CA LEU A 88 6.45 -1.63 16.16
C LEU A 88 5.97 -2.30 17.47
N LYS A 89 4.87 -1.79 18.03
CA LYS A 89 4.24 -2.30 19.26
C LYS A 89 2.75 -2.55 19.02
N GLU A 90 2.16 -3.38 19.87
CA GLU A 90 0.71 -3.57 19.88
C GLU A 90 -0.03 -2.29 20.32
N GLY A 91 -1.27 -2.15 19.87
CA GLY A 91 -2.15 -1.05 20.20
C GLY A 91 -2.19 0.08 19.18
N GLU A 92 -1.50 -0.06 18.03
CA GLU A 92 -1.36 0.98 17.02
C GLU A 92 -1.52 0.41 15.59
N LEU A 93 -1.64 1.29 14.62
CA LEU A 93 -1.67 0.96 13.20
C LEU A 93 -0.25 1.02 12.60
N PHE A 94 0.02 0.10 11.70
CA PHE A 94 1.23 0.07 10.89
C PHE A 94 0.85 0.06 9.41
N LEU A 95 1.37 1.00 8.65
CA LEU A 95 1.10 1.15 7.22
C LEU A 95 2.34 0.76 6.43
N THR A 96 2.13 -0.05 5.39
CA THR A 96 3.13 -0.29 4.35
C THR A 96 2.57 0.16 3.01
N ASP A 97 3.30 1.03 2.33
CA ASP A 97 3.07 1.40 0.94
C ASP A 97 4.32 1.07 0.16
N THR A 98 4.27 -0.04 -0.56
CA THR A 98 5.43 -0.69 -1.14
C THR A 98 5.08 -1.37 -2.44
N GLY A 99 6.06 -1.61 -3.27
CA GLY A 99 5.86 -2.35 -4.49
C GLY A 99 7.09 -3.16 -4.88
N ALA A 100 6.88 -4.13 -5.75
CA ALA A 100 7.91 -5.01 -6.28
C ALA A 100 8.08 -4.80 -7.78
N GLY A 101 9.31 -4.81 -8.25
CA GLY A 101 9.66 -5.03 -9.64
C GLY A 101 10.07 -6.49 -9.83
N PHE A 102 9.21 -7.26 -10.48
CA PHE A 102 9.51 -8.60 -10.96
C PHE A 102 9.80 -8.56 -12.46
N TYR A 103 10.42 -9.59 -13.03
CA TYR A 103 10.53 -9.69 -14.49
C TYR A 103 9.17 -9.64 -15.20
N GLU A 104 8.11 -10.03 -14.50
CA GLU A 104 6.73 -9.98 -15.00
C GLU A 104 6.12 -8.57 -14.95
N GLY A 105 6.67 -7.63 -14.21
CA GLY A 105 6.17 -6.26 -14.12
C GLY A 105 6.26 -5.66 -12.73
N SER A 106 5.78 -4.44 -12.59
CA SER A 106 5.76 -3.72 -11.32
C SER A 106 4.43 -3.87 -10.60
N THR A 107 4.50 -3.83 -9.27
CA THR A 107 3.34 -3.76 -8.37
C THR A 107 3.41 -2.51 -7.51
N ASP A 108 2.27 -2.14 -6.95
CA ASP A 108 2.09 -1.06 -6.01
C ASP A 108 0.97 -1.47 -5.05
N ILE A 109 1.31 -1.73 -3.79
CA ILE A 109 0.39 -2.27 -2.80
C ILE A 109 0.53 -1.52 -1.47
N THR A 110 -0.53 -0.82 -1.09
CA THR A 110 -0.65 -0.25 0.26
C THR A 110 -1.50 -1.13 1.15
N ARG A 111 -1.05 -1.39 2.36
CA ARG A 111 -1.82 -2.08 3.41
C ARG A 111 -1.57 -1.45 4.77
N THR A 112 -2.66 -1.34 5.55
CA THR A 112 -2.60 -0.92 6.95
C THR A 112 -2.97 -2.09 7.84
N TYR A 113 -2.13 -2.38 8.80
CA TYR A 113 -2.27 -3.50 9.75
C TYR A 113 -2.60 -2.96 11.15
N ALA A 114 -3.63 -3.50 11.78
CA ALA A 114 -3.84 -3.32 13.21
C ALA A 114 -2.92 -4.29 13.95
N LEU A 115 -2.07 -3.76 14.82
CA LEU A 115 -1.17 -4.53 15.66
C LEU A 115 -1.82 -4.71 17.04
N GLY A 116 -2.45 -5.87 17.23
CA GLY A 116 -3.26 -6.12 18.42
C GLY A 116 -4.58 -5.33 18.44
N GLU A 117 -5.10 -5.07 19.63
CA GLU A 117 -6.32 -4.28 19.84
C GLU A 117 -6.00 -2.79 19.67
N VAL A 118 -6.79 -2.10 18.83
CA VAL A 118 -6.66 -0.67 18.56
C VAL A 118 -7.89 0.10 19.03
N PRO A 119 -7.75 1.39 19.39
CA PRO A 119 -8.88 2.24 19.80
C PRO A 119 -9.99 2.34 18.76
N GLN A 120 -11.21 2.60 19.20
CA GLN A 120 -12.39 2.64 18.31
C GLN A 120 -12.26 3.70 17.21
N PHE A 121 -11.71 4.86 17.51
CA PHE A 121 -11.53 5.91 16.49
C PHE A 121 -10.63 5.46 15.33
N MET A 122 -9.62 4.62 15.57
CA MET A 122 -8.79 4.05 14.50
C MET A 122 -9.58 3.07 13.64
N LYS A 123 -10.43 2.24 14.25
CA LYS A 123 -11.34 1.33 13.54
C LYS A 123 -12.31 2.11 12.67
N ASP A 124 -12.83 3.22 13.16
CA ASP A 124 -13.76 4.09 12.42
C ASP A 124 -13.08 4.73 11.21
N HIS A 125 -11.87 5.28 11.39
CA HIS A 125 -11.10 5.86 10.29
C HIS A 125 -10.64 4.81 9.27
N PHE A 126 -10.20 3.64 9.72
CA PHE A 126 -9.87 2.52 8.84
C PHE A 126 -11.09 2.12 7.99
N THR A 127 -12.26 2.02 8.61
CA THR A 127 -13.52 1.70 7.91
C THR A 127 -13.88 2.79 6.90
N LEU A 128 -13.68 4.05 7.25
CA LEU A 128 -13.93 5.18 6.36
C LEU A 128 -13.04 5.13 5.10
N VAL A 129 -11.76 4.82 5.29
CA VAL A 129 -10.82 4.63 4.17
C VAL A 129 -11.25 3.46 3.29
N ALA A 130 -11.62 2.33 3.88
CA ALA A 130 -12.11 1.16 3.14
C ALA A 130 -13.38 1.47 2.34
N MET A 131 -14.33 2.20 2.93
CA MET A 131 -15.55 2.65 2.24
C MET A 131 -15.22 3.57 1.05
N SER A 132 -14.31 4.51 1.23
CA SER A 132 -13.85 5.41 0.18
C SER A 132 -13.23 4.63 -0.99
N ASN A 133 -12.31 3.73 -0.70
CA ASN A 133 -11.67 2.87 -1.69
C ASN A 133 -12.69 2.02 -2.47
N LEU A 134 -13.62 1.37 -1.77
CA LEU A 134 -14.64 0.54 -2.39
C LEU A 134 -15.63 1.35 -3.24
N ARG A 135 -15.98 2.57 -2.84
CA ARG A 135 -16.83 3.46 -3.66
C ARG A 135 -16.14 3.78 -4.98
N LEU A 136 -14.87 4.14 -4.93
CA LEU A 136 -14.10 4.43 -6.14
C LEU A 136 -13.93 3.17 -7.01
N ALA A 137 -13.57 2.04 -6.42
CA ALA A 137 -13.35 0.79 -7.14
C ALA A 137 -14.62 0.27 -7.85
N ASN A 138 -15.80 0.53 -7.29
CA ASN A 138 -17.08 0.14 -7.86
C ASN A 138 -17.74 1.23 -8.74
N ALA A 139 -17.05 2.35 -8.96
CA ALA A 139 -17.61 3.45 -9.73
C ALA A 139 -17.85 3.05 -11.20
N LYS A 140 -19.05 3.40 -11.69
CA LYS A 140 -19.37 3.34 -13.11
C LYS A 140 -19.36 4.75 -13.68
N PHE A 141 -18.65 4.95 -14.75
CA PHE A 141 -18.47 6.27 -15.35
C PHE A 141 -18.44 6.19 -16.88
N LEU A 142 -18.73 7.31 -17.52
CA LEU A 142 -18.75 7.39 -18.97
C LEU A 142 -17.32 7.46 -19.54
N LYS A 143 -17.15 6.96 -20.76
CA LYS A 143 -15.90 7.16 -21.52
C LYS A 143 -15.62 8.65 -21.66
N GLY A 144 -14.40 9.05 -21.35
CA GLY A 144 -13.96 10.44 -21.34
C GLY A 144 -13.90 11.07 -19.95
N CYS A 145 -14.46 10.44 -18.92
CA CYS A 145 -14.19 10.86 -17.54
C CYS A 145 -12.71 10.67 -17.22
N THR A 146 -12.17 11.63 -16.46
CA THR A 146 -10.78 11.63 -15.99
C THR A 146 -10.71 11.29 -14.49
N GLY A 147 -9.51 11.04 -13.99
CA GLY A 147 -9.28 10.85 -12.56
C GLY A 147 -9.80 12.02 -11.71
N MET A 148 -9.72 13.25 -12.21
CA MET A 148 -10.27 14.43 -11.55
C MET A 148 -11.79 14.34 -11.33
N ASN A 149 -12.54 13.75 -12.26
CA ASN A 149 -13.98 13.55 -12.09
C ASN A 149 -14.27 12.47 -11.03
N LEU A 150 -13.39 11.47 -10.91
CA LEU A 150 -13.57 10.33 -10.01
C LEU A 150 -13.09 10.61 -8.58
N ASP A 151 -12.18 11.55 -8.40
CA ASP A 151 -11.58 11.92 -7.11
C ASP A 151 -12.64 12.24 -6.04
N VAL A 152 -13.72 12.91 -6.42
CA VAL A 152 -14.82 13.24 -5.52
C VAL A 152 -15.46 12.01 -4.87
N LEU A 153 -15.51 10.88 -5.57
CA LEU A 153 -16.09 9.63 -5.05
C LEU A 153 -15.29 9.07 -3.87
N ALA A 154 -13.99 9.28 -3.91
CA ALA A 154 -13.11 8.88 -2.81
C ALA A 154 -13.14 9.89 -1.66
N ARG A 155 -13.23 11.20 -1.94
CA ARG A 155 -13.17 12.26 -0.92
C ARG A 155 -14.50 12.50 -0.21
N GLN A 156 -15.61 12.30 -0.87
CA GLN A 156 -16.94 12.58 -0.32
C GLN A 156 -17.17 11.96 1.08
N PRO A 157 -16.85 10.67 1.34
CA PRO A 157 -17.04 10.08 2.67
C PRO A 157 -16.27 10.79 3.79
N PHE A 158 -15.11 11.40 3.45
CA PHE A 158 -14.32 12.18 4.40
C PHE A 158 -14.93 13.56 4.61
N TRP A 159 -15.31 14.24 3.54
CA TRP A 159 -15.93 15.59 3.63
C TRP A 159 -17.21 15.60 4.44
N GLU A 160 -18.04 14.55 4.35
CA GLU A 160 -19.24 14.35 5.16
C GLU A 160 -18.93 14.31 6.67
N ARG A 161 -17.67 14.12 7.05
CA ARG A 161 -17.17 14.08 8.44
C ARG A 161 -16.20 15.22 8.77
N GLY A 162 -16.10 16.22 7.91
CA GLY A 162 -15.15 17.34 8.07
C GLY A 162 -13.67 16.90 7.95
N LEU A 163 -13.41 15.75 7.32
CA LEU A 163 -12.07 15.20 7.12
C LEU A 163 -11.63 15.34 5.66
N ASN A 164 -10.33 15.21 5.42
CA ASN A 164 -9.75 15.12 4.08
C ASN A 164 -8.41 14.36 4.16
N PHE A 165 -7.87 13.97 3.01
CA PHE A 165 -6.50 13.49 2.86
C PHE A 165 -5.72 14.40 1.90
N ASN A 166 -4.44 14.64 2.19
CA ASN A 166 -3.61 15.65 1.55
C ASN A 166 -2.65 15.07 0.49
N HIS A 167 -3.08 14.04 -0.21
CA HIS A 167 -2.33 13.40 -1.30
C HIS A 167 -3.25 13.14 -2.50
N GLY A 168 -2.69 12.67 -3.61
CA GLY A 168 -3.47 12.22 -4.76
C GLY A 168 -4.31 10.98 -4.42
N THR A 169 -5.45 10.83 -5.11
CA THR A 169 -6.35 9.69 -4.89
C THR A 169 -5.83 8.40 -5.53
N GLY A 170 -5.11 8.52 -6.65
CA GLY A 170 -4.54 7.36 -7.32
C GLY A 170 -3.88 7.72 -8.65
N HIS A 171 -3.30 6.72 -9.27
CA HIS A 171 -2.54 6.85 -10.52
C HIS A 171 -2.54 5.52 -11.27
N GLY A 172 -2.13 5.54 -12.55
CA GLY A 172 -1.81 4.34 -13.30
C GLY A 172 -0.51 3.71 -12.82
N VAL A 173 -0.35 2.41 -13.01
CA VAL A 173 0.83 1.65 -12.61
C VAL A 173 1.71 1.35 -13.82
N GLY A 174 2.97 1.78 -13.76
CA GLY A 174 3.97 1.54 -14.80
C GLY A 174 4.41 0.09 -14.91
N TYR A 175 4.89 -0.30 -16.09
CA TYR A 175 5.46 -1.62 -16.33
C TYR A 175 6.98 -1.53 -16.34
N LEU A 176 7.64 -1.97 -15.26
CA LEU A 176 9.11 -1.96 -15.06
C LEU A 176 9.80 -0.58 -15.21
N LEU A 177 9.03 0.49 -15.26
CA LEU A 177 9.49 1.88 -15.29
C LEU A 177 9.00 2.61 -14.03
N ASN A 178 8.75 3.92 -14.16
CA ASN A 178 8.15 4.70 -13.08
C ASN A 178 6.82 4.09 -12.65
N ILE A 179 6.61 3.97 -11.35
CA ILE A 179 5.37 3.40 -10.82
C ILE A 179 4.17 4.31 -11.10
N HIS A 180 4.36 5.63 -11.01
CA HIS A 180 3.33 6.60 -11.33
C HIS A 180 3.21 6.79 -12.84
N GLU A 181 2.06 6.43 -13.40
CA GLU A 181 1.64 6.76 -14.76
C GLU A 181 0.34 7.56 -14.74
N GLY A 182 0.26 8.60 -15.59
CA GLY A 182 -0.93 9.44 -15.78
C GLY A 182 -1.84 8.93 -16.87
#